data_f81d3c1180781bf67747549fb08731dd
#
_entry.id   f81d3c1180781bf67747549fb08731dd
#
_cell.length_a   1.000
_cell.length_b   1.000
_cell.length_c   1.000
_cell.angle_alpha   90.00
_cell.angle_beta   90.00
_cell.angle_gamma   90.00
#
_symmetry.space_group_name_H-M   'P 1'
#
loop_
_entity.id
_entity.type
_entity.pdbx_description
1 polymer ?
#
loop_
_entity_poly.entity_id
_entity_poly.type
_entity_poly.pdbx_seq_one_letter_code
_entity_poly.pdbx_strand_id
1 'polypeptide(L)'
;GYSITQALEIPMSTRRELANAVRALSMDSIQKANSGHPGAPMGMADMAEVLWNDYLKHNPANPGWCDRDRFVLSNGHASMLLYSVLHLSGYDLPMSELQDFRQLHSKTAGHPEYGEAPGVETTTGPLGQGIANAVGMALAEKVLANRFNRDGYKIVDHFTWVFMGDGCLMEGVSHEACSLAGTMGLGKLIAFWDDNGISIDGEVPGWFTDDTPARFEAY
;
A
#
# COMPACT_ATOMS: atom_id res chain seq x y z
N GLY A 1 -12.55 -52.90 7.61
CA GLY A 1 -12.55 -51.50 8.01
C GLY A 1 -11.65 -50.73 7.07
N TYR A 2 -12.24 -50.00 6.11
CA TYR A 2 -11.50 -49.10 5.27
C TYR A 2 -11.31 -47.79 6.04
N SER A 3 -10.08 -47.43 6.38
CA SER A 3 -9.74 -46.12 6.95
C SER A 3 -9.69 -45.10 5.82
N ILE A 4 -10.68 -44.26 5.76
CA ILE A 4 -10.70 -43.07 4.90
C ILE A 4 -10.20 -41.91 5.77
N THR A 5 -8.92 -41.63 5.78
CA THR A 5 -8.37 -40.34 6.18
C THR A 5 -6.99 -40.14 5.52
N GLN A 6 -6.97 -40.11 4.20
CA GLN A 6 -5.97 -39.28 3.55
C GLN A 6 -6.56 -37.87 3.47
N ALA A 7 -6.25 -37.04 4.46
CA ALA A 7 -6.40 -35.62 4.29
C ALA A 7 -5.55 -35.24 3.05
N LEU A 8 -6.20 -34.73 2.03
CA LEU A 8 -5.50 -34.10 0.92
C LEU A 8 -4.71 -32.95 1.53
N GLU A 9 -3.42 -33.14 1.74
CA GLU A 9 -2.52 -32.02 2.02
C GLU A 9 -2.52 -31.15 0.77
N ILE A 10 -3.31 -30.08 0.81
CA ILE A 10 -3.22 -29.03 -0.20
C ILE A 10 -1.85 -28.40 0.01
N PRO A 11 -0.93 -28.51 -0.97
CA PRO A 11 0.38 -27.89 -0.82
C PRO A 11 0.21 -26.40 -0.59
N MET A 12 0.90 -25.87 0.42
CA MET A 12 0.89 -24.42 0.67
C MET A 12 1.45 -23.70 -0.55
N SER A 13 0.76 -22.65 -0.99
CA SER A 13 1.24 -21.80 -2.08
C SER A 13 2.60 -21.19 -1.74
N THR A 14 3.47 -21.14 -2.72
CA THR A 14 4.74 -20.45 -2.60
C THR A 14 4.51 -18.94 -2.59
N ARG A 15 5.45 -18.17 -2.02
CA ARG A 15 5.39 -16.70 -2.05
C ARG A 15 5.25 -16.14 -3.45
N ARG A 16 5.95 -16.75 -4.41
CA ARG A 16 5.85 -16.36 -5.82
C ARG A 16 4.46 -16.57 -6.39
N GLU A 17 3.79 -17.65 -6.03
CA GLU A 17 2.40 -17.89 -6.45
C GLU A 17 1.44 -16.87 -5.83
N LEU A 18 1.64 -16.49 -4.56
CA LEU A 18 0.85 -15.45 -3.90
C LEU A 18 1.05 -14.09 -4.57
N ALA A 19 2.28 -13.68 -4.85
CA ALA A 19 2.57 -12.46 -5.59
C ALA A 19 1.98 -12.50 -7.02
N ASN A 20 2.05 -13.67 -7.69
CA ASN A 20 1.45 -13.84 -9.00
C ASN A 20 -0.08 -13.80 -8.97
N ALA A 21 -0.73 -14.19 -7.89
CA ALA A 21 -2.17 -14.00 -7.72
C ALA A 21 -2.54 -12.49 -7.72
N VAL A 22 -1.76 -11.66 -7.03
CA VAL A 22 -1.92 -10.19 -7.07
C VAL A 22 -1.76 -9.66 -8.50
N ARG A 23 -0.74 -10.14 -9.24
CA ARG A 23 -0.52 -9.75 -10.63
C ARG A 23 -1.68 -10.16 -11.54
N ALA A 24 -2.13 -11.40 -11.43
CA ALA A 24 -3.22 -11.92 -12.26
C ALA A 24 -4.53 -11.15 -12.04
N LEU A 25 -4.92 -10.93 -10.78
CA LEU A 25 -6.11 -10.14 -10.45
C LEU A 25 -6.01 -8.71 -11.01
N SER A 26 -4.84 -8.10 -10.92
CA SER A 26 -4.61 -6.75 -11.44
C SER A 26 -4.71 -6.71 -12.96
N MET A 27 -4.08 -7.66 -13.64
CA MET A 27 -4.14 -7.75 -15.11
C MET A 27 -5.58 -7.95 -15.61
N ASP A 28 -6.30 -8.91 -15.05
CA ASP A 28 -7.65 -9.25 -15.46
C ASP A 28 -8.63 -8.09 -15.26
N SER A 29 -8.53 -7.43 -14.10
CA SER A 29 -9.40 -6.29 -13.77
C SER A 29 -9.13 -5.08 -14.67
N ILE A 30 -7.86 -4.74 -14.90
CA ILE A 30 -7.45 -3.65 -15.78
C ILE A 30 -7.85 -3.96 -17.24
N GLN A 31 -7.63 -5.20 -17.68
CA GLN A 31 -8.01 -5.63 -19.03
C GLN A 31 -9.52 -5.57 -19.22
N LYS A 32 -10.30 -6.04 -18.25
CA LYS A 32 -11.78 -5.98 -18.30
C LYS A 32 -12.27 -4.54 -18.36
N ALA A 33 -11.70 -3.65 -17.53
CA ALA A 33 -12.05 -2.23 -17.53
C ALA A 33 -11.58 -1.50 -18.80
N ASN A 34 -10.67 -2.08 -19.58
CA ASN A 34 -9.97 -1.46 -20.70
C ASN A 34 -9.38 -0.09 -20.30
N SER A 35 -8.97 0.05 -19.05
CA SER A 35 -8.46 1.28 -18.46
C SER A 35 -7.76 0.96 -17.14
N GLY A 36 -6.63 1.57 -16.87
CA GLY A 36 -5.87 1.40 -15.64
C GLY A 36 -4.37 1.45 -15.83
N HIS A 37 -3.63 1.19 -14.77
CA HIS A 37 -2.18 1.31 -14.72
C HIS A 37 -1.60 -0.03 -14.22
N PRO A 38 -1.05 -0.88 -15.12
CA PRO A 38 -0.55 -2.20 -14.74
C PRO A 38 0.88 -2.19 -14.17
N GLY A 39 1.68 -1.15 -14.42
CA GLY A 39 3.12 -1.13 -14.13
C GLY A 39 3.45 -1.45 -12.67
N ALA A 40 3.03 -0.60 -11.75
CA ALA A 40 3.31 -0.81 -10.33
C ALA A 40 2.66 -2.08 -9.73
N PRO A 41 1.42 -2.48 -10.09
CA PRO A 41 0.89 -3.79 -9.69
C PRO A 41 1.76 -4.97 -10.11
N MET A 42 2.40 -4.90 -11.27
CA MET A 42 3.33 -5.94 -11.71
C MET A 42 4.66 -5.89 -10.96
N GLY A 43 5.24 -4.70 -10.83
CA GLY A 43 6.56 -4.50 -10.23
C GLY A 43 6.59 -4.70 -8.72
N MET A 44 5.55 -4.24 -8.01
CA MET A 44 5.52 -4.20 -6.53
C MET A 44 4.78 -5.39 -5.89
N ALA A 45 4.29 -6.36 -6.66
CA ALA A 45 3.50 -7.47 -6.13
C ALA A 45 4.25 -8.30 -5.08
N ASP A 46 5.54 -8.58 -5.29
CA ASP A 46 6.35 -9.34 -4.32
C ASP A 46 6.55 -8.55 -3.02
N MET A 47 6.79 -7.24 -3.11
CA MET A 47 6.90 -6.39 -1.93
C MET A 47 5.58 -6.32 -1.15
N ALA A 48 4.45 -6.21 -1.86
CA ALA A 48 3.14 -6.20 -1.25
C ALA A 48 2.82 -7.53 -0.58
N GLU A 49 3.15 -8.66 -1.21
CA GLU A 49 2.97 -9.99 -0.63
C GLU A 49 3.74 -10.12 0.69
N VAL A 50 5.03 -9.77 0.69
CA VAL A 50 5.87 -9.84 1.89
C VAL A 50 5.36 -8.90 2.98
N LEU A 51 5.00 -7.67 2.62
CA LEU A 51 4.49 -6.70 3.59
C LEU A 51 3.21 -7.21 4.28
N TRP A 52 2.22 -7.68 3.50
CA TRP A 52 0.93 -8.12 4.03
C TRP A 52 1.02 -9.41 4.85
N ASN A 53 1.89 -10.34 4.48
CA ASN A 53 1.99 -11.63 5.17
C ASN A 53 2.90 -11.60 6.39
N ASP A 54 3.98 -10.79 6.38
CA ASP A 54 5.01 -10.91 7.41
C ASP A 54 5.10 -9.68 8.35
N TYR A 55 4.70 -8.50 7.91
CA TYR A 55 5.02 -7.27 8.62
C TYR A 55 3.80 -6.44 8.99
N LEU A 56 2.83 -6.31 8.10
CA LEU A 56 1.67 -5.42 8.31
C LEU A 56 0.77 -5.95 9.43
N LYS A 57 0.66 -5.19 10.49
CA LYS A 57 -0.26 -5.49 11.59
C LYS A 57 -1.67 -5.05 11.22
N HIS A 58 -2.50 -5.97 10.76
CA HIS A 58 -3.85 -5.69 10.30
C HIS A 58 -4.85 -6.77 10.73
N ASN A 59 -6.15 -6.44 10.67
CA ASN A 59 -7.23 -7.38 10.92
C ASN A 59 -8.37 -7.14 9.92
N PRO A 60 -8.50 -7.97 8.88
CA PRO A 60 -9.55 -7.82 7.88
C PRO A 60 -10.98 -7.88 8.46
N ALA A 61 -11.19 -8.65 9.53
CA ALA A 61 -12.48 -8.72 10.21
C ALA A 61 -12.79 -7.48 11.07
N ASN A 62 -11.78 -6.66 11.37
CA ASN A 62 -11.92 -5.39 12.09
C ASN A 62 -11.03 -4.31 11.46
N PRO A 63 -11.35 -3.85 10.25
CA PRO A 63 -10.53 -2.86 9.53
C PRO A 63 -10.48 -1.50 10.25
N GLY A 64 -11.36 -1.27 11.23
CA GLY A 64 -11.37 -0.08 12.08
C GLY A 64 -10.52 -0.18 13.34
N TRP A 65 -9.80 -1.29 13.56
CA TRP A 65 -8.96 -1.45 14.76
C TRP A 65 -7.99 -0.27 14.91
N CYS A 66 -8.03 0.39 16.07
CA CYS A 66 -7.35 1.66 16.27
C CYS A 66 -5.81 1.56 16.24
N ASP A 67 -5.23 0.44 16.68
CA ASP A 67 -3.78 0.22 16.68
C ASP A 67 -3.30 -0.69 15.53
N ARG A 68 -4.07 -0.79 14.44
CA ARG A 68 -3.59 -1.42 13.19
C ARG A 68 -2.52 -0.56 12.55
N ASP A 69 -1.62 -1.16 11.80
CA ASP A 69 -0.74 -0.41 10.91
C ASP A 69 -1.54 0.33 9.83
N ARG A 70 -0.98 1.40 9.32
CA ARG A 70 -1.54 2.17 8.21
C ARG A 70 -0.76 1.85 6.95
N PHE A 71 -1.47 1.52 5.89
CA PHE A 71 -0.86 1.39 4.57
C PHE A 71 -1.36 2.50 3.64
N VAL A 72 -0.44 3.19 3.01
CA VAL A 72 -0.73 4.27 2.05
C VAL A 72 -0.11 3.94 0.70
N LEU A 73 -0.94 3.90 -0.33
CA LEU A 73 -0.47 3.80 -1.71
C LEU A 73 -0.34 5.22 -2.28
N SER A 74 0.85 5.82 -2.17
CA SER A 74 1.09 7.20 -2.65
C SER A 74 1.05 7.27 -4.18
N ASN A 75 1.51 6.23 -4.87
CA ASN A 75 1.28 6.03 -6.30
C ASN A 75 -0.13 5.45 -6.52
N GLY A 76 -1.16 6.25 -6.20
CA GLY A 76 -2.56 5.83 -6.17
C GLY A 76 -3.11 5.29 -7.50
N HIS A 77 -2.46 5.60 -8.62
CA HIS A 77 -2.77 4.99 -9.92
C HIS A 77 -2.55 3.46 -9.93
N ALA A 78 -1.72 2.93 -9.02
CA ALA A 78 -1.52 1.49 -8.82
C ALA A 78 -2.64 0.82 -8.01
N SER A 79 -3.83 1.37 -7.98
CA SER A 79 -4.95 1.00 -7.12
C SER A 79 -5.28 -0.50 -7.14
N MET A 80 -5.15 -1.18 -8.29
CA MET A 80 -5.38 -2.62 -8.36
C MET A 80 -4.40 -3.44 -7.55
N LEU A 81 -3.17 -2.96 -7.28
CA LEU A 81 -2.27 -3.61 -6.31
C LEU A 81 -2.94 -3.67 -4.94
N LEU A 82 -3.43 -2.53 -4.46
CA LEU A 82 -4.08 -2.44 -3.16
C LEU A 82 -5.37 -3.28 -3.11
N TYR A 83 -6.25 -3.14 -4.09
CA TYR A 83 -7.50 -3.91 -4.12
C TYR A 83 -7.27 -5.42 -4.16
N SER A 84 -6.27 -5.88 -4.92
CA SER A 84 -5.92 -7.30 -4.99
C SER A 84 -5.44 -7.84 -3.65
N VAL A 85 -4.57 -7.13 -2.93
CA VAL A 85 -4.09 -7.58 -1.62
C VAL A 85 -5.19 -7.49 -0.57
N LEU A 86 -6.06 -6.50 -0.59
CA LEU A 86 -7.21 -6.40 0.32
C LEU A 86 -8.17 -7.59 0.11
N HIS A 87 -8.50 -7.91 -1.15
CA HIS A 87 -9.32 -9.07 -1.47
C HIS A 87 -8.69 -10.37 -0.98
N LEU A 88 -7.43 -10.62 -1.33
CA LEU A 88 -6.71 -11.84 -0.97
C LEU A 88 -6.47 -11.99 0.53
N SER A 89 -6.37 -10.88 1.25
CA SER A 89 -6.19 -10.87 2.71
C SER A 89 -7.49 -11.02 3.48
N GLY A 90 -8.65 -11.11 2.80
CA GLY A 90 -9.95 -11.38 3.42
C GLY A 90 -10.70 -10.15 3.92
N TYR A 91 -10.38 -8.96 3.46
CA TYR A 91 -11.24 -7.79 3.66
C TYR A 91 -12.57 -7.96 2.92
N ASP A 92 -13.61 -7.23 3.35
CA ASP A 92 -14.93 -7.22 2.68
C ASP A 92 -14.85 -6.47 1.33
N LEU A 93 -14.09 -7.06 0.44
CA LEU A 93 -13.93 -6.62 -0.94
C LEU A 93 -14.03 -7.85 -1.86
N PRO A 94 -15.24 -8.26 -2.25
CA PRO A 94 -15.46 -9.48 -3.01
C PRO A 94 -14.95 -9.38 -4.44
N MET A 95 -14.76 -10.53 -5.09
CA MET A 95 -14.29 -10.64 -6.47
C MET A 95 -15.14 -9.81 -7.46
N SER A 96 -16.44 -9.67 -7.21
CA SER A 96 -17.32 -8.83 -8.04
C SER A 96 -16.86 -7.37 -8.08
N GLU A 97 -16.38 -6.84 -6.98
CA GLU A 97 -15.86 -5.46 -6.94
C GLU A 97 -14.56 -5.31 -7.76
N LEU A 98 -13.69 -6.32 -7.73
CA LEU A 98 -12.50 -6.34 -8.58
C LEU A 98 -12.87 -6.41 -10.07
N GLN A 99 -13.89 -7.19 -10.40
CA GLN A 99 -14.42 -7.31 -11.76
C GLN A 99 -15.08 -6.02 -12.25
N ASP A 100 -15.58 -5.19 -11.33
CA ASP A 100 -16.19 -3.90 -11.62
C ASP A 100 -15.23 -2.73 -11.39
N PHE A 101 -13.92 -2.99 -11.49
CA PHE A 101 -12.88 -1.97 -11.40
C PHE A 101 -13.16 -0.79 -12.35
N ARG A 102 -13.11 0.43 -11.81
CA ARG A 102 -13.40 1.70 -12.54
C ARG A 102 -14.83 1.82 -13.06
N GLN A 103 -15.76 0.98 -12.60
CA GLN A 103 -17.16 1.15 -12.95
C GLN A 103 -17.86 2.07 -11.95
N LEU A 104 -18.88 2.78 -12.43
CA LEU A 104 -19.67 3.67 -11.58
C LEU A 104 -20.30 2.88 -10.43
N HIS A 105 -20.20 3.39 -9.21
CA HIS A 105 -20.68 2.81 -7.96
C HIS A 105 -19.93 1.57 -7.46
N SER A 106 -18.84 1.14 -8.09
CA SER A 106 -18.00 0.09 -7.52
C SER A 106 -17.13 0.64 -6.38
N LYS A 107 -16.75 -0.23 -5.44
CA LYS A 107 -15.79 0.10 -4.36
C LYS A 107 -14.36 0.23 -4.87
N THR A 108 -14.10 -0.10 -6.14
CA THR A 108 -12.77 -0.16 -6.74
C THR A 108 -12.60 0.95 -7.78
N ALA A 109 -12.63 2.18 -7.31
CA ALA A 109 -12.37 3.36 -8.12
C ALA A 109 -10.97 3.30 -8.76
N GLY A 110 -10.75 4.06 -9.83
CA GLY A 110 -9.46 4.11 -10.54
C GLY A 110 -8.27 4.52 -9.67
N HIS A 111 -8.53 5.26 -8.61
CA HIS A 111 -7.60 5.61 -7.53
C HIS A 111 -8.29 5.31 -6.20
N PRO A 112 -7.55 4.88 -5.14
CA PRO A 112 -8.17 4.55 -3.87
C PRO A 112 -8.91 5.74 -3.25
N GLU A 113 -10.13 5.51 -2.78
CA GLU A 113 -10.93 6.51 -2.09
C GLU A 113 -11.25 6.06 -0.67
N TYR A 114 -10.98 6.93 0.30
CA TYR A 114 -11.26 6.65 1.70
C TYR A 114 -12.77 6.50 1.91
N GLY A 115 -13.14 5.39 2.56
CA GLY A 115 -14.54 5.10 2.87
C GLY A 115 -15.25 4.20 1.86
N GLU A 116 -14.68 3.97 0.67
CA GLU A 116 -15.27 3.11 -0.36
C GLU A 116 -14.93 1.62 -0.12
N ALA A 117 -13.65 1.28 -0.09
CA ALA A 117 -13.21 -0.08 0.20
C ALA A 117 -12.61 -0.18 1.61
N PRO A 118 -12.98 -1.22 2.40
CA PRO A 118 -12.36 -1.46 3.70
C PRO A 118 -10.85 -1.67 3.56
N GLY A 119 -10.06 -1.02 4.42
CA GLY A 119 -8.59 -1.09 4.38
C GLY A 119 -7.92 0.02 3.57
N VAL A 120 -8.69 0.85 2.86
CA VAL A 120 -8.18 2.09 2.24
C VAL A 120 -8.08 3.17 3.31
N GLU A 121 -6.87 3.60 3.63
CA GLU A 121 -6.59 4.53 4.74
C GLU A 121 -6.71 6.01 4.34
N THR A 122 -6.52 6.32 3.07
CA THR A 122 -6.62 7.70 2.55
C THR A 122 -6.87 7.71 1.06
N THR A 123 -7.51 8.76 0.58
CA THR A 123 -7.70 9.00 -0.84
C THR A 123 -6.38 9.45 -1.45
N THR A 124 -5.94 8.75 -2.51
CA THR A 124 -4.75 9.09 -3.28
C THR A 124 -5.08 9.16 -4.78
N GLY A 125 -4.12 9.59 -5.57
CA GLY A 125 -4.27 9.82 -7.01
C GLY A 125 -3.35 10.95 -7.43
N PRO A 126 -3.54 12.18 -6.91
CA PRO A 126 -2.55 13.25 -7.08
C PRO A 126 -1.22 12.83 -6.45
N LEU A 127 -0.17 12.76 -7.25
CA LEU A 127 1.15 12.31 -6.81
C LEU A 127 1.70 13.18 -5.68
N GLY A 128 2.43 12.59 -4.75
CA GLY A 128 3.00 13.29 -3.59
C GLY A 128 2.04 13.45 -2.40
N GLN A 129 0.73 13.43 -2.62
CA GLN A 129 -0.25 13.58 -1.52
C GLN A 129 -0.21 12.40 -0.56
N GLY A 130 -0.07 11.16 -1.06
CA GLY A 130 -0.06 9.98 -0.22
C GLY A 130 1.09 9.95 0.77
N ILE A 131 2.33 10.24 0.34
CA ILE A 131 3.47 10.31 1.27
C ILE A 131 3.29 11.41 2.30
N ALA A 132 2.73 12.56 1.93
CA ALA A 132 2.44 13.63 2.87
C ALA A 132 1.38 13.21 3.92
N ASN A 133 0.33 12.49 3.50
CA ASN A 133 -0.65 11.91 4.41
C ASN A 133 -0.01 10.86 5.35
N ALA A 134 0.88 10.02 4.82
CA ALA A 134 1.61 9.03 5.62
C ALA A 134 2.47 9.68 6.70
N VAL A 135 3.14 10.80 6.39
CA VAL A 135 3.86 11.61 7.38
C VAL A 135 2.91 12.11 8.47
N GLY A 136 1.74 12.60 8.09
CA GLY A 136 0.71 13.02 9.04
C GLY A 136 0.22 11.87 9.93
N MET A 137 0.02 10.68 9.39
CA MET A 137 -0.39 9.49 10.15
C MET A 137 0.70 9.03 11.13
N ALA A 138 1.97 9.03 10.71
CA ALA A 138 3.09 8.69 11.58
C ALA A 138 3.28 9.73 12.70
N LEU A 139 3.07 11.00 12.41
CA LEU A 139 3.06 12.05 13.42
C LEU A 139 1.91 11.86 14.42
N ALA A 140 0.73 11.53 13.93
CA ALA A 140 -0.44 11.25 14.78
C ALA A 140 -0.17 10.06 15.71
N GLU A 141 0.43 8.98 15.22
CA GLU A 141 0.85 7.85 16.05
C GLU A 141 1.77 8.33 17.18
N LYS A 142 2.83 9.08 16.85
CA LYS A 142 3.80 9.57 17.82
C LYS A 142 3.15 10.45 18.90
N VAL A 143 2.24 11.33 18.51
CA VAL A 143 1.49 12.20 19.45
C VAL A 143 0.57 11.36 20.34
N LEU A 144 -0.17 10.43 19.77
CA LEU A 144 -1.10 9.56 20.52
C LEU A 144 -0.34 8.61 21.45
N ALA A 145 0.76 8.01 21.00
CA ALA A 145 1.63 7.17 21.82
C ALA A 145 2.15 7.93 23.04
N ASN A 146 2.65 9.15 22.82
CA ASN A 146 3.13 10.00 23.93
C ASN A 146 2.01 10.37 24.92
N ARG A 147 0.80 10.55 24.42
CA ARG A 147 -0.37 10.93 25.24
C ARG A 147 -0.92 9.76 26.05
N PHE A 148 -1.01 8.58 25.47
CA PHE A 148 -1.77 7.46 26.04
C PHE A 148 -0.92 6.30 26.56
N ASN A 149 0.28 6.07 26.02
CA ASN A 149 1.13 4.98 26.49
C ASN A 149 1.66 5.26 27.91
N ARG A 150 1.85 4.21 28.69
CA ARG A 150 2.43 4.23 30.04
C ARG A 150 3.44 3.09 30.16
N ASP A 151 4.27 3.14 31.17
CA ASP A 151 5.25 2.09 31.45
C ASP A 151 4.57 0.72 31.54
N GLY A 152 5.01 -0.20 30.68
CA GLY A 152 4.42 -1.54 30.55
C GLY A 152 3.11 -1.63 29.76
N TYR A 153 2.53 -0.52 29.30
CA TYR A 153 1.26 -0.48 28.56
C TYR A 153 1.40 0.36 27.30
N LYS A 154 1.54 -0.32 26.16
CA LYS A 154 1.55 0.29 24.84
C LYS A 154 0.16 0.16 24.19
N ILE A 155 -0.59 1.24 24.19
CA ILE A 155 -1.94 1.31 23.62
C ILE A 155 -1.87 1.73 22.15
N VAL A 156 -0.87 2.55 21.79
CA VAL A 156 -0.62 3.04 20.45
C VAL A 156 0.81 2.68 20.07
N ASP A 157 0.96 1.73 19.14
CA ASP A 157 2.27 1.20 18.73
C ASP A 157 2.19 0.61 17.31
N HIS A 158 1.74 1.42 16.34
CA HIS A 158 1.58 0.99 14.97
C HIS A 158 2.53 1.72 14.01
N PHE A 159 2.84 1.05 12.91
CA PHE A 159 3.62 1.62 11.82
C PHE A 159 2.72 2.27 10.77
N THR A 160 3.32 3.15 9.99
CA THR A 160 2.76 3.67 8.74
C THR A 160 3.68 3.23 7.60
N TRP A 161 3.12 2.46 6.69
CA TRP A 161 3.80 1.93 5.51
C TRP A 161 3.33 2.69 4.29
N VAL A 162 4.24 3.06 3.40
CA VAL A 162 3.87 3.77 2.18
C VAL A 162 4.63 3.24 0.97
N PHE A 163 3.89 3.01 -0.12
CA PHE A 163 4.46 2.73 -1.44
C PHE A 163 4.39 3.99 -2.29
N MET A 164 5.47 4.31 -2.99
CA MET A 164 5.59 5.49 -3.83
C MET A 164 6.49 5.21 -5.04
N GLY A 165 6.29 5.96 -6.11
CA GLY A 165 7.11 5.90 -7.31
C GLY A 165 7.84 7.22 -7.54
N ASP A 166 8.62 7.27 -8.64
CA ASP A 166 9.40 8.45 -9.04
C ASP A 166 8.55 9.72 -9.09
N GLY A 167 7.37 9.66 -9.72
CA GLY A 167 6.48 10.81 -9.82
C GLY A 167 6.00 11.36 -8.47
N CYS A 168 5.86 10.52 -7.45
CA CYS A 168 5.54 10.99 -6.10
C CYS A 168 6.66 11.86 -5.51
N LEU A 169 7.91 11.50 -5.80
CA LEU A 169 9.10 12.18 -5.27
C LEU A 169 9.49 13.43 -6.05
N MET A 170 8.87 13.64 -7.21
CA MET A 170 9.02 14.89 -8.00
C MET A 170 8.20 16.05 -7.46
N GLU A 171 7.15 15.74 -6.70
CA GLU A 171 6.24 16.76 -6.16
C GLU A 171 6.87 17.52 -4.99
N GLY A 172 6.73 18.86 -4.98
CA GLY A 172 7.30 19.73 -3.93
C GLY A 172 6.84 19.33 -2.54
N VAL A 173 5.55 18.97 -2.37
CA VAL A 173 5.00 18.56 -1.08
C VAL A 173 5.69 17.33 -0.49
N SER A 174 6.22 16.42 -1.32
CA SER A 174 6.95 15.25 -0.82
C SER A 174 8.28 15.65 -0.17
N HIS A 175 8.99 16.65 -0.72
CA HIS A 175 10.22 17.20 -0.13
C HIS A 175 9.95 17.80 1.24
N GLU A 176 8.94 18.65 1.33
CA GLU A 176 8.58 19.34 2.57
C GLU A 176 8.11 18.35 3.64
N ALA A 177 7.24 17.40 3.29
CA ALA A 177 6.73 16.40 4.21
C ALA A 177 7.83 15.44 4.70
N CYS A 178 8.69 14.94 3.82
CA CYS A 178 9.78 14.02 4.20
C CYS A 178 10.84 14.73 5.06
N SER A 179 11.17 15.97 4.76
CA SER A 179 12.07 16.78 5.60
C SER A 179 11.49 16.98 7.01
N LEU A 180 10.19 17.26 7.11
CA LEU A 180 9.50 17.34 8.39
C LEU A 180 9.56 16.00 9.15
N ALA A 181 9.34 14.88 8.45
CA ALA A 181 9.38 13.55 9.05
C ALA A 181 10.76 13.23 9.64
N GLY A 182 11.83 13.56 8.92
CA GLY A 182 13.20 13.41 9.42
C GLY A 182 13.48 14.31 10.62
N THR A 183 13.13 15.59 10.55
CA THR A 183 13.28 16.55 11.65
C THR A 183 12.57 16.07 12.91
N MET A 184 11.38 15.49 12.78
CA MET A 184 10.59 14.99 13.90
C MET A 184 10.97 13.57 14.34
N GLY A 185 11.89 12.90 13.65
CA GLY A 185 12.31 11.53 13.97
C GLY A 185 11.14 10.55 13.94
N LEU A 186 10.37 10.51 12.85
CA LEU A 186 9.21 9.63 12.70
C LEU A 186 9.64 8.21 12.30
N GLY A 187 10.35 7.50 13.18
CA GLY A 187 10.95 6.20 12.93
C GLY A 187 9.98 5.05 12.67
N LYS A 188 8.67 5.26 12.81
CA LYS A 188 7.63 4.28 12.43
C LYS A 188 6.99 4.57 11.08
N LEU A 189 7.50 5.51 10.32
CA LEU A 189 7.19 5.72 8.92
C LEU A 189 8.16 4.91 8.07
N ILE A 190 7.67 3.93 7.34
CA ILE A 190 8.46 3.07 6.46
C ILE A 190 8.00 3.29 5.03
N ALA A 191 8.90 3.78 4.19
CA ALA A 191 8.62 4.10 2.80
C ALA A 191 9.37 3.16 1.85
N PHE A 192 8.67 2.68 0.82
CA PHE A 192 9.22 1.91 -0.28
C PHE A 192 9.11 2.73 -1.55
N TRP A 193 10.23 2.93 -2.21
CA TRP A 193 10.31 3.63 -3.48
C TRP A 193 10.49 2.63 -4.62
N ASP A 194 9.55 2.67 -5.58
CA ASP A 194 9.65 1.92 -6.83
C ASP A 194 10.55 2.69 -7.78
N ASP A 195 11.86 2.39 -7.71
CA ASP A 195 12.93 2.98 -8.51
C ASP A 195 13.01 2.27 -9.87
N ASN A 196 12.02 2.50 -10.71
CA ASN A 196 11.96 1.88 -12.02
C ASN A 196 12.35 2.81 -13.17
N GLY A 197 12.66 4.05 -12.89
CA GLY A 197 13.09 5.04 -13.87
C GLY A 197 12.00 5.46 -14.85
N ILE A 198 10.73 5.21 -14.54
CA ILE A 198 9.59 5.55 -15.40
C ILE A 198 8.59 6.39 -14.62
N SER A 199 8.09 7.44 -15.24
CA SER A 199 6.98 8.24 -14.71
C SER A 199 6.05 8.62 -15.86
N ILE A 200 4.74 8.46 -15.64
CA ILE A 200 3.68 8.68 -16.64
C ILE A 200 3.87 7.68 -17.80
N ASP A 201 4.41 8.09 -18.92
CA ASP A 201 4.58 7.28 -20.13
C ASP A 201 6.00 7.39 -20.71
N GLY A 202 6.97 7.81 -19.90
CA GLY A 202 8.34 8.03 -20.36
C GLY A 202 9.41 7.76 -19.29
N GLU A 203 10.66 7.74 -19.76
CA GLU A 203 11.81 7.59 -18.89
C GLU A 203 12.06 8.86 -18.09
N VAL A 204 12.47 8.70 -16.81
CA VAL A 204 12.80 9.79 -15.89
C VAL A 204 14.12 10.48 -16.23
N PRO A 205 15.20 9.77 -16.66
CA PRO A 205 16.48 10.39 -16.97
C PRO A 205 16.34 11.50 -18.04
N GLY A 206 16.97 12.64 -17.72
CA GLY A 206 17.00 13.81 -18.61
C GLY A 206 16.03 14.92 -18.24
N TRP A 207 15.04 14.65 -17.40
CA TRP A 207 14.09 15.68 -16.90
C TRP A 207 13.89 15.66 -15.38
N PHE A 208 14.27 14.59 -14.68
CA PHE A 208 14.39 14.55 -13.24
C PHE A 208 15.66 13.78 -12.87
N THR A 209 16.61 14.46 -12.21
CA THR A 209 17.98 13.97 -11.99
C THR A 209 18.40 14.07 -10.53
N ASP A 210 17.45 14.19 -9.62
CA ASP A 210 17.76 14.21 -8.19
C ASP A 210 18.38 12.87 -7.76
N ASP A 211 19.38 12.94 -6.90
CA ASP A 211 19.88 11.77 -6.17
C ASP A 211 18.93 11.50 -4.99
N THR A 212 17.91 10.69 -5.25
CA THR A 212 16.87 10.37 -4.25
C THR A 212 17.45 9.74 -2.98
N PRO A 213 18.35 8.74 -3.04
CA PRO A 213 18.99 8.22 -1.82
C PRO A 213 19.70 9.31 -1.01
N ALA A 214 20.56 10.11 -1.64
CA ALA A 214 21.27 11.20 -0.95
C ALA A 214 20.31 12.23 -0.34
N ARG A 215 19.20 12.51 -1.02
CA ARG A 215 18.15 13.39 -0.51
C ARG A 215 17.52 12.85 0.78
N PHE A 216 17.19 11.57 0.83
CA PHE A 216 16.64 10.94 2.02
C PHE A 216 17.65 10.79 3.15
N GLU A 217 18.93 10.60 2.83
CA GLU A 217 20.02 10.65 3.83
C GLU A 217 20.17 12.03 4.48
N ALA A 218 19.85 13.09 3.73
CA ALA A 218 19.92 14.47 4.23
C ALA A 218 18.75 14.87 5.13
N TYR A 219 17.62 14.17 5.04
CA TYR A 219 16.45 14.40 5.90
C TYR A 219 16.63 13.76 7.28
#